data_7dfbe950984afae4502057d009cae0af
#
_entry.id   7dfbe950984afae4502057d009cae0af
#
_cell.length_a   1.000
_cell.length_b   1.000
_cell.length_c   1.000
_cell.angle_alpha   90.00
_cell.angle_beta   90.00
_cell.angle_gamma   90.00
#
_symmetry.space_group_name_H-M   'P 1'
#
loop_
_entity.id
_entity.type
_entity.pdbx_description
1 polymer ?
#
loop_
_entity_poly.entity_id
_entity_poly.type
_entity_poly.pdbx_seq_one_letter_code
_entity_poly.pdbx_strand_id
1 'polypeptide(L)'
;MSKWIAVALWCAAPVLLVAAPAEARPGSSLQTAREAAIEQQVSAIVAQGRGRIGVAAVDLDGGGQILINGDMPFPMASTAKIAIAATYLSGVEQGRLRLDQQFPMMVPVAEAADARGAVAAVRPGMMMSAQSLMELSITRSDNHATDGLIAAVGGIGAVNAWLSRIGVTGQHLDHTMATLVRDDGRVNPVTTIDTRTSSTPRAMVSLLAAIDRGGALSPESRAVLLDTMTRTSTGRNRIRSGLPEGVVFAHKTGTLAGVTDDVGIVRLPDGRHLAIAIFVTGPEGHTAHAGMIAQIARVLYEGFSQSPLPSGFETARR
;
A
#
# COMPACT_ATOMS: atom_id res chain seq x y z
N MET A 1 -68.88 -5.32 -54.22
CA MET A 1 -68.87 -4.54 -52.93
C MET A 1 -67.47 -4.62 -52.37
N SER A 2 -66.63 -3.64 -52.71
CA SER A 2 -65.22 -3.63 -52.31
C SER A 2 -65.02 -2.55 -51.27
N LYS A 3 -64.51 -2.94 -50.05
CA LYS A 3 -64.22 -2.01 -48.96
C LYS A 3 -62.72 -1.72 -48.97
N TRP A 4 -62.36 -0.47 -49.19
CA TRP A 4 -61.02 0.06 -49.07
C TRP A 4 -60.75 0.41 -47.61
N ILE A 5 -59.67 -0.17 -47.06
CA ILE A 5 -59.16 0.20 -45.72
C ILE A 5 -58.00 1.16 -45.94
N ALA A 6 -58.13 2.38 -45.43
CA ALA A 6 -57.07 3.38 -45.44
C ALA A 6 -56.14 3.12 -44.24
N VAL A 7 -54.85 2.89 -44.53
CA VAL A 7 -53.78 2.77 -43.51
C VAL A 7 -53.16 4.14 -43.33
N ALA A 8 -53.33 4.76 -42.17
CA ALA A 8 -52.65 6.00 -41.82
C ALA A 8 -51.22 5.70 -41.32
N LEU A 9 -50.21 6.13 -42.10
CA LEU A 9 -48.80 6.12 -41.65
C LEU A 9 -48.60 7.33 -40.70
N TRP A 10 -48.28 7.00 -39.44
CA TRP A 10 -47.72 7.98 -38.51
C TRP A 10 -46.22 8.05 -38.71
N CYS A 11 -45.70 9.17 -39.23
CA CYS A 11 -44.29 9.50 -39.23
C CYS A 11 -43.89 9.98 -37.81
N ALA A 12 -43.20 9.16 -37.02
CA ALA A 12 -42.55 9.57 -35.81
C ALA A 12 -41.21 10.24 -36.18
N ALA A 13 -41.10 11.55 -35.95
CA ALA A 13 -39.85 12.27 -36.07
C ALA A 13 -38.93 11.90 -34.86
N PRO A 14 -37.63 11.64 -35.08
CA PRO A 14 -36.72 11.40 -33.95
C PRO A 14 -36.45 12.72 -33.23
N VAL A 15 -36.80 12.78 -31.93
CA VAL A 15 -36.35 13.85 -31.04
C VAL A 15 -34.88 13.60 -30.72
N LEU A 16 -34.00 14.37 -31.35
CA LEU A 16 -32.58 14.42 -30.94
C LEU A 16 -32.49 15.13 -29.58
N LEU A 17 -32.31 14.31 -28.51
CA LEU A 17 -31.89 14.84 -27.21
C LEU A 17 -30.43 15.30 -27.35
N VAL A 18 -30.21 16.58 -27.49
CA VAL A 18 -28.91 17.21 -27.36
C VAL A 18 -28.58 17.17 -25.84
N ALA A 19 -27.70 16.26 -25.44
CA ALA A 19 -27.18 16.26 -24.09
C ALA A 19 -26.38 17.57 -23.89
N ALA A 20 -26.83 18.40 -22.95
CA ALA A 20 -26.07 19.57 -22.54
C ALA A 20 -24.71 19.12 -21.99
N PRO A 21 -23.59 19.80 -22.27
CA PRO A 21 -22.31 19.49 -21.70
C PRO A 21 -22.44 19.60 -20.18
N ALA A 22 -22.03 18.53 -19.47
CA ALA A 22 -22.00 18.50 -17.99
C ALA A 22 -21.06 19.62 -17.55
N GLU A 23 -21.59 20.68 -16.96
CA GLU A 23 -20.79 21.74 -16.35
C GLU A 23 -19.92 21.10 -15.25
N ALA A 24 -18.59 21.21 -15.38
CA ALA A 24 -17.64 20.77 -14.39
C ALA A 24 -17.93 21.49 -13.08
N ARG A 25 -18.22 20.73 -12.02
CA ARG A 25 -18.47 21.29 -10.68
C ARG A 25 -17.25 22.09 -10.24
N PRO A 26 -17.41 23.33 -9.71
CA PRO A 26 -16.29 24.20 -9.30
C PRO A 26 -15.30 23.50 -8.33
N GLY A 27 -15.77 22.56 -7.52
CA GLY A 27 -14.93 21.75 -6.62
C GLY A 27 -13.94 20.84 -7.35
N SER A 28 -14.23 20.35 -8.55
CA SER A 28 -13.34 19.46 -9.30
C SER A 28 -12.11 20.20 -9.87
N SER A 29 -12.27 21.44 -10.28
CA SER A 29 -11.16 22.24 -10.86
C SER A 29 -10.14 22.66 -9.79
N LEU A 30 -10.57 23.04 -8.61
CA LEU A 30 -9.69 23.39 -7.48
C LEU A 30 -8.93 22.16 -6.95
N GLN A 31 -9.59 21.01 -6.85
CA GLN A 31 -8.97 19.77 -6.46
C GLN A 31 -7.89 19.37 -7.46
N THR A 32 -8.18 19.38 -8.76
CA THR A 32 -7.22 19.06 -9.82
C THR A 32 -6.02 20.01 -9.83
N ALA A 33 -6.24 21.33 -9.66
CA ALA A 33 -5.15 22.30 -9.58
C ALA A 33 -4.24 22.06 -8.36
N ARG A 34 -4.81 21.66 -7.24
CA ARG A 34 -4.08 21.33 -6.02
C ARG A 34 -3.27 20.05 -6.17
N GLU A 35 -3.86 18.99 -6.71
CA GLU A 35 -3.16 17.74 -7.00
C GLU A 35 -1.97 18.00 -7.93
N ALA A 36 -2.14 18.81 -8.97
CA ALA A 36 -1.07 19.22 -9.86
C ALA A 36 0.06 19.97 -9.13
N ALA A 37 -0.27 20.86 -8.18
CA ALA A 37 0.72 21.58 -7.37
C ALA A 37 1.50 20.63 -6.42
N ILE A 38 0.82 19.67 -5.80
CA ILE A 38 1.46 18.64 -4.96
C ILE A 38 2.38 17.78 -5.84
N GLU A 39 1.88 17.30 -6.97
CA GLU A 39 2.63 16.45 -7.90
C GLU A 39 3.89 17.16 -8.41
N GLN A 40 3.80 18.46 -8.75
CA GLN A 40 4.96 19.26 -9.15
C GLN A 40 6.01 19.34 -8.03
N GLN A 41 5.62 19.60 -6.79
CA GLN A 41 6.54 19.68 -5.66
C GLN A 41 7.21 18.33 -5.37
N VAL A 42 6.44 17.23 -5.36
CA VAL A 42 6.97 15.89 -5.15
C VAL A 42 7.91 15.51 -6.29
N SER A 43 7.54 15.81 -7.55
CA SER A 43 8.40 15.55 -8.72
C SER A 43 9.73 16.30 -8.64
N ALA A 44 9.74 17.53 -8.13
CA ALA A 44 10.95 18.32 -7.93
C ALA A 44 11.90 17.67 -6.89
N ILE A 45 11.34 17.05 -5.84
CA ILE A 45 12.14 16.30 -4.86
C ILE A 45 12.67 14.99 -5.50
N VAL A 46 11.82 14.25 -6.20
CA VAL A 46 12.18 13.00 -6.89
C VAL A 46 13.30 13.21 -7.89
N ALA A 47 13.30 14.34 -8.63
CA ALA A 47 14.31 14.69 -9.61
C ALA A 47 15.71 14.95 -9.01
N GLN A 48 15.82 15.16 -7.70
CA GLN A 48 17.11 15.32 -7.00
C GLN A 48 17.77 13.98 -6.66
N GLY A 49 17.02 12.89 -6.64
CA GLY A 49 17.55 11.54 -6.37
C GLY A 49 18.29 10.97 -7.59
N ARG A 50 19.33 10.16 -7.33
CA ARG A 50 20.13 9.49 -8.37
C ARG A 50 19.69 8.06 -8.67
N GLY A 51 18.59 7.63 -8.05
CA GLY A 51 18.02 6.29 -8.21
C GLY A 51 16.60 6.32 -8.77
N ARG A 52 15.88 5.25 -8.56
CA ARG A 52 14.44 5.19 -8.86
C ARG A 52 13.64 5.48 -7.61
N ILE A 53 12.68 6.36 -7.73
CA ILE A 53 11.78 6.74 -6.66
C ILE A 53 10.36 6.59 -7.17
N GLY A 54 9.59 5.81 -6.45
CA GLY A 54 8.17 5.59 -6.71
C GLY A 54 7.33 6.14 -5.57
N VAL A 55 6.32 6.92 -5.90
CA VAL A 55 5.42 7.54 -4.93
C VAL A 55 3.97 7.30 -5.34
N ALA A 56 3.17 6.86 -4.39
CA ALA A 56 1.73 6.91 -4.49
C ALA A 56 1.14 7.49 -3.21
N ALA A 57 0.19 8.39 -3.34
CA ALA A 57 -0.64 8.87 -2.24
C ALA A 57 -2.09 8.91 -2.69
N VAL A 58 -3.01 8.39 -1.89
CA VAL A 58 -4.44 8.34 -2.21
C VAL A 58 -5.23 8.76 -0.98
N ASP A 59 -6.03 9.81 -1.14
CA ASP A 59 -7.05 10.17 -0.16
C ASP A 59 -8.19 9.15 -0.20
N LEU A 60 -8.32 8.36 0.86
CA LEU A 60 -9.26 7.24 0.90
C LEU A 60 -10.73 7.69 1.05
N ASP A 61 -10.97 8.93 1.46
CA ASP A 61 -12.30 9.50 1.68
C ASP A 61 -12.68 10.56 0.65
N GLY A 62 -11.71 11.37 0.21
CA GLY A 62 -11.93 12.49 -0.73
C GLY A 62 -11.61 12.19 -2.20
N GLY A 63 -10.91 11.09 -2.49
CA GLY A 63 -10.67 10.59 -3.83
C GLY A 63 -9.53 11.23 -4.62
N GLY A 64 -8.73 12.13 -4.04
CA GLY A 64 -7.54 12.68 -4.68
C GLY A 64 -6.37 11.68 -4.70
N GLN A 65 -5.52 11.76 -5.73
CA GLN A 65 -4.34 10.89 -5.82
C GLN A 65 -3.12 11.59 -6.43
N ILE A 66 -1.94 11.19 -5.99
CA ILE A 66 -0.64 11.55 -6.57
C ILE A 66 0.10 10.27 -6.93
N LEU A 67 0.64 10.21 -8.14
CA LEU A 67 1.34 9.04 -8.65
C LEU A 67 2.59 9.46 -9.42
N ILE A 68 3.77 9.10 -8.90
CA ILE A 68 5.05 9.30 -9.58
C ILE A 68 5.73 7.95 -9.69
N ASN A 69 6.04 7.52 -10.92
CA ASN A 69 6.47 6.15 -11.21
C ASN A 69 5.53 5.11 -10.60
N GLY A 70 4.22 5.43 -10.55
CA GLY A 70 3.20 4.69 -9.81
C GLY A 70 3.03 3.23 -10.24
N ASP A 71 3.37 2.90 -11.49
CA ASP A 71 3.24 1.56 -12.08
C ASP A 71 4.60 0.86 -12.26
N MET A 72 5.71 1.52 -11.84
CA MET A 72 7.04 0.91 -11.87
C MET A 72 7.18 -0.08 -10.70
N PRO A 73 7.69 -1.30 -10.92
CA PRO A 73 7.94 -2.24 -9.84
C PRO A 73 9.16 -1.84 -9.01
N PHE A 74 9.04 -2.03 -7.68
CA PHE A 74 10.08 -1.83 -6.69
C PHE A 74 10.19 -3.05 -5.78
N PRO A 75 11.39 -3.43 -5.31
CA PRO A 75 11.52 -4.43 -4.25
C PRO A 75 10.76 -3.98 -3.01
N MET A 76 9.90 -4.84 -2.48
CA MET A 76 9.08 -4.49 -1.30
C MET A 76 9.84 -4.57 0.02
N ALA A 77 10.93 -5.32 0.06
CA ALA A 77 11.58 -5.64 1.32
C ALA A 77 10.55 -6.06 2.38
N SER A 78 10.65 -5.51 3.58
CA SER A 78 9.73 -5.83 4.68
C SER A 78 8.35 -5.18 4.60
N THR A 79 8.03 -4.35 3.60
CA THR A 79 6.65 -3.86 3.44
C THR A 79 5.69 -4.98 3.02
N ALA A 80 6.21 -6.07 2.45
CA ALA A 80 5.46 -7.31 2.16
C ALA A 80 4.75 -7.90 3.39
N LYS A 81 5.23 -7.59 4.60
CA LYS A 81 4.69 -8.13 5.86
C LYS A 81 3.26 -7.69 6.14
N ILE A 82 2.80 -6.58 5.55
CA ILE A 82 1.40 -6.16 5.61
C ILE A 82 0.49 -7.23 4.95
N ALA A 83 0.82 -7.66 3.74
CA ALA A 83 0.04 -8.67 3.03
C ALA A 83 0.07 -10.03 3.75
N ILE A 84 1.22 -10.40 4.34
CA ILE A 84 1.37 -11.65 5.11
C ILE A 84 0.46 -11.62 6.34
N ALA A 85 0.52 -10.55 7.15
CA ALA A 85 -0.33 -10.39 8.33
C ALA A 85 -1.81 -10.35 7.97
N ALA A 86 -2.19 -9.62 6.93
CA ALA A 86 -3.56 -9.56 6.44
C ALA A 86 -4.07 -10.92 5.94
N THR A 87 -3.22 -11.72 5.27
CA THR A 87 -3.56 -13.10 4.86
C THR A 87 -3.84 -13.99 6.07
N TYR A 88 -3.03 -13.86 7.13
CA TYR A 88 -3.27 -14.58 8.39
C TYR A 88 -4.62 -14.21 8.99
N LEU A 89 -4.91 -12.92 9.12
CA LEU A 89 -6.18 -12.42 9.65
C LEU A 89 -7.38 -12.87 8.82
N SER A 90 -7.26 -12.88 7.49
CA SER A 90 -8.29 -13.46 6.62
C SER A 90 -8.52 -14.96 6.90
N GLY A 91 -7.48 -15.69 7.30
CA GLY A 91 -7.61 -17.08 7.79
C GLY A 91 -8.35 -17.17 9.12
N VAL A 92 -8.18 -16.19 10.00
CA VAL A 92 -8.92 -16.09 11.28
C VAL A 92 -10.41 -15.84 11.02
N GLU A 93 -10.76 -14.92 10.14
CA GLU A 93 -12.16 -14.64 9.74
C GLU A 93 -12.88 -15.87 9.17
N GLN A 94 -12.14 -16.71 8.47
CA GLN A 94 -12.66 -17.97 7.90
C GLN A 94 -12.72 -19.12 8.92
N GLY A 95 -12.35 -18.89 10.19
CA GLY A 95 -12.33 -19.90 11.23
C GLY A 95 -11.24 -20.97 11.07
N ARG A 96 -10.33 -20.81 10.11
CA ARG A 96 -9.22 -21.77 9.86
C ARG A 96 -8.04 -21.55 10.79
N LEU A 97 -7.85 -20.36 11.29
CA LEU A 97 -6.76 -19.93 12.15
C LEU A 97 -7.30 -19.18 13.36
N ARG A 98 -6.46 -19.01 14.40
CA ARG A 98 -6.79 -18.22 15.59
C ARG A 98 -5.58 -17.40 16.03
N LEU A 99 -5.80 -16.24 16.64
CA LEU A 99 -4.73 -15.37 17.12
C LEU A 99 -3.92 -15.96 18.29
N ASP A 100 -4.55 -16.77 19.11
CA ASP A 100 -3.91 -17.48 20.24
C ASP A 100 -3.20 -18.78 19.83
N GLN A 101 -3.39 -19.25 18.59
CA GLN A 101 -2.75 -20.47 18.09
C GLN A 101 -1.24 -20.31 18.06
N GLN A 102 -0.53 -21.37 18.49
CA GLN A 102 0.91 -21.37 18.61
C GLN A 102 1.58 -21.84 17.32
N PHE A 103 2.58 -21.08 16.87
CA PHE A 103 3.43 -21.41 15.73
C PHE A 103 4.89 -21.14 16.07
N PRO A 104 5.84 -21.89 15.47
CA PRO A 104 7.25 -21.60 15.67
C PRO A 104 7.68 -20.36 14.88
N MET A 105 8.57 -19.55 15.45
CA MET A 105 9.44 -18.69 14.66
C MET A 105 10.28 -19.58 13.74
N MET A 106 10.53 -19.14 12.50
CA MET A 106 11.36 -19.91 11.57
C MET A 106 12.77 -19.33 11.52
N VAL A 107 13.75 -20.09 12.02
CA VAL A 107 15.15 -19.64 12.15
C VAL A 107 15.97 -20.15 10.98
N PRO A 108 16.72 -19.29 10.27
CA PRO A 108 17.61 -19.73 9.19
C PRO A 108 18.62 -20.79 9.66
N VAL A 109 18.89 -21.76 8.80
CA VAL A 109 19.97 -22.73 8.95
C VAL A 109 21.12 -22.26 8.06
N ALA A 110 22.38 -22.45 8.56
CA ALA A 110 23.55 -22.14 7.76
C ALA A 110 23.53 -22.98 6.47
N GLU A 111 23.67 -22.31 5.32
CA GLU A 111 23.67 -22.94 4.00
C GLU A 111 25.07 -22.93 3.39
N ALA A 112 25.32 -23.87 2.49
CA ALA A 112 26.52 -23.83 1.66
C ALA A 112 26.55 -22.57 0.77
N ALA A 113 27.73 -22.03 0.49
CA ALA A 113 27.91 -20.78 -0.24
C ALA A 113 27.35 -20.80 -1.68
N ASP A 114 27.06 -21.97 -2.21
CA ASP A 114 26.56 -22.22 -3.58
C ASP A 114 25.05 -22.49 -3.66
N ALA A 115 24.31 -22.42 -2.56
CA ALA A 115 22.86 -22.63 -2.49
C ALA A 115 22.06 -21.50 -3.20
N ARG A 116 22.47 -21.13 -4.40
CA ARG A 116 21.86 -20.06 -5.21
C ARG A 116 20.52 -20.55 -5.80
N GLY A 117 19.51 -19.70 -5.69
CA GLY A 117 18.20 -19.95 -6.32
C GLY A 117 17.26 -20.91 -5.56
N ALA A 118 17.74 -21.62 -4.55
CA ALA A 118 16.89 -22.41 -3.66
C ALA A 118 16.23 -21.49 -2.58
N VAL A 119 15.10 -21.95 -2.03
CA VAL A 119 14.52 -21.32 -0.85
C VAL A 119 15.50 -21.50 0.33
N ALA A 120 15.76 -20.45 1.11
CA ALA A 120 16.63 -20.54 2.26
C ALA A 120 16.11 -21.57 3.27
N ALA A 121 16.97 -22.46 3.72
CA ALA A 121 16.61 -23.48 4.69
C ALA A 121 16.34 -22.82 6.06
N VAL A 122 15.23 -23.21 6.67
CA VAL A 122 14.82 -22.76 8.00
C VAL A 122 14.43 -23.94 8.87
N ARG A 123 14.56 -23.79 10.19
CA ARG A 123 14.11 -24.77 11.18
C ARG A 123 13.15 -24.11 12.17
N PRO A 124 12.25 -24.89 12.80
CA PRO A 124 11.45 -24.40 13.91
C PRO A 124 12.31 -23.87 15.05
N GLY A 125 11.94 -22.68 15.55
CA GLY A 125 12.50 -22.05 16.74
C GLY A 125 11.48 -21.99 17.88
N MET A 126 11.46 -20.86 18.61
CA MET A 126 10.56 -20.66 19.73
C MET A 126 9.09 -20.65 19.28
N MET A 127 8.22 -21.33 20.02
CA MET A 127 6.77 -21.30 19.84
C MET A 127 6.19 -20.01 20.41
N MET A 128 5.36 -19.33 19.62
CA MET A 128 4.69 -18.08 20.01
C MET A 128 3.26 -18.08 19.47
N SER A 129 2.37 -17.32 20.12
CA SER A 129 1.04 -17.10 19.55
C SER A 129 1.15 -16.34 18.22
N ALA A 130 0.23 -16.60 17.32
CA ALA A 130 0.18 -15.87 16.04
C ALA A 130 0.07 -14.36 16.24
N GLN A 131 -0.64 -13.91 17.28
CA GLN A 131 -0.71 -12.50 17.65
C GLN A 131 0.68 -11.95 17.99
N SER A 132 1.49 -12.68 18.78
CA SER A 132 2.85 -12.27 19.12
C SER A 132 3.78 -12.28 17.90
N LEU A 133 3.64 -13.27 17.01
CA LEU A 133 4.40 -13.28 15.74
C LEU A 133 4.03 -12.07 14.87
N MET A 134 2.75 -11.74 14.77
CA MET A 134 2.29 -10.57 14.01
C MET A 134 2.81 -9.27 14.63
N GLU A 135 2.75 -9.13 15.95
CA GLU A 135 3.30 -7.98 16.66
C GLU A 135 4.79 -7.78 16.36
N LEU A 136 5.62 -8.82 16.49
CA LEU A 136 7.05 -8.77 16.18
C LEU A 136 7.31 -8.49 14.69
N SER A 137 6.57 -9.16 13.80
CA SER A 137 6.69 -9.00 12.35
C SER A 137 6.45 -7.56 11.91
N ILE A 138 5.41 -6.93 12.42
CA ILE A 138 5.03 -5.58 12.00
C ILE A 138 5.83 -4.52 12.75
N THR A 139 5.85 -4.56 14.11
CA THR A 139 6.40 -3.46 14.92
C THR A 139 7.91 -3.40 14.92
N ARG A 140 8.59 -4.56 14.88
CA ARG A 140 10.05 -4.71 14.91
C ARG A 140 10.64 -5.21 13.60
N SER A 141 9.76 -5.52 12.63
CA SER A 141 10.18 -6.10 11.35
C SER A 141 10.93 -7.44 11.49
N ASP A 142 10.60 -8.24 12.52
CA ASP A 142 11.25 -9.52 12.77
C ASP A 142 10.99 -10.51 11.62
N ASN A 143 12.07 -11.05 11.03
CA ASN A 143 11.99 -11.93 9.87
C ASN A 143 11.60 -13.36 10.26
N HIS A 144 12.07 -13.85 11.42
CA HIS A 144 11.79 -15.20 11.90
C HIS A 144 10.30 -15.34 12.26
N ALA A 145 9.74 -14.32 12.93
CA ALA A 145 8.32 -14.25 13.23
C ALA A 145 7.47 -14.17 11.93
N THR A 146 7.95 -13.43 10.93
CA THR A 146 7.27 -13.31 9.64
C THR A 146 7.25 -14.65 8.89
N ASP A 147 8.38 -15.36 8.84
CA ASP A 147 8.45 -16.68 8.18
C ASP A 147 7.60 -17.72 8.92
N GLY A 148 7.44 -17.57 10.26
CA GLY A 148 6.46 -18.34 11.03
C GLY A 148 5.02 -18.09 10.58
N LEU A 149 4.64 -16.83 10.32
CA LEU A 149 3.32 -16.49 9.76
C LEU A 149 3.15 -17.00 8.33
N ILE A 150 4.19 -16.90 7.48
CA ILE A 150 4.16 -17.45 6.12
C ILE A 150 3.89 -18.95 6.16
N ALA A 151 4.58 -19.69 7.02
CA ALA A 151 4.35 -21.12 7.20
C ALA A 151 2.92 -21.41 7.69
N ALA A 152 2.43 -20.62 8.66
CA ALA A 152 1.10 -20.79 9.24
C ALA A 152 -0.04 -20.58 8.23
N VAL A 153 0.10 -19.69 7.25
CA VAL A 153 -0.91 -19.45 6.20
C VAL A 153 -0.84 -20.45 5.06
N GLY A 154 0.18 -21.33 5.04
CA GLY A 154 0.38 -22.32 3.97
C GLY A 154 1.38 -21.88 2.89
N GLY A 155 2.28 -20.95 3.21
CA GLY A 155 3.35 -20.50 2.33
C GLY A 155 3.02 -19.25 1.50
N ILE A 156 4.01 -18.81 0.72
CA ILE A 156 3.93 -17.61 -0.12
C ILE A 156 2.79 -17.67 -1.12
N GLY A 157 2.51 -18.84 -1.68
CA GLY A 157 1.40 -19.05 -2.62
C GLY A 157 0.05 -18.65 -2.04
N ALA A 158 -0.18 -18.87 -0.73
CA ALA A 158 -1.40 -18.46 -0.05
C ALA A 158 -1.52 -16.93 0.06
N VAL A 159 -0.39 -16.23 0.28
CA VAL A 159 -0.35 -14.76 0.32
C VAL A 159 -0.68 -14.19 -1.07
N ASN A 160 -0.06 -14.70 -2.13
CA ASN A 160 -0.33 -14.27 -3.50
C ASN A 160 -1.77 -14.54 -3.93
N ALA A 161 -2.32 -15.71 -3.55
CA ALA A 161 -3.73 -16.05 -3.80
C ALA A 161 -4.69 -15.10 -3.06
N TRP A 162 -4.33 -14.68 -1.84
CA TRP A 162 -5.11 -13.69 -1.09
C TRP A 162 -5.07 -12.31 -1.77
N LEU A 163 -3.89 -11.81 -2.18
CA LEU A 163 -3.74 -10.56 -2.93
C LEU A 163 -4.59 -10.56 -4.21
N SER A 164 -4.53 -11.65 -4.99
CA SER A 164 -5.36 -11.79 -6.21
C SER A 164 -6.85 -11.76 -5.90
N ARG A 165 -7.30 -12.43 -4.82
CA ARG A 165 -8.71 -12.49 -4.43
C ARG A 165 -9.27 -11.12 -4.04
N ILE A 166 -8.45 -10.24 -3.42
CA ILE A 166 -8.86 -8.87 -3.07
C ILE A 166 -8.63 -7.88 -4.21
N GLY A 167 -8.22 -8.34 -5.40
CA GLY A 167 -8.05 -7.52 -6.59
C GLY A 167 -6.78 -6.67 -6.62
N VAL A 168 -5.79 -6.94 -5.76
CA VAL A 168 -4.50 -6.25 -5.79
C VAL A 168 -3.61 -6.87 -6.85
N THR A 169 -3.37 -6.12 -7.94
CA THR A 169 -2.48 -6.48 -9.04
C THR A 169 -1.21 -5.64 -8.99
N GLY A 170 -0.10 -6.14 -9.54
CA GLY A 170 1.19 -5.43 -9.52
C GLY A 170 1.95 -5.56 -8.20
N GLN A 171 1.55 -6.51 -7.35
CA GLN A 171 2.25 -6.92 -6.13
C GLN A 171 2.27 -8.42 -6.01
N HIS A 172 3.44 -9.01 -5.73
CA HIS A 172 3.57 -10.45 -5.46
C HIS A 172 4.81 -10.75 -4.64
N LEU A 173 4.82 -11.91 -4.01
CA LEU A 173 5.93 -12.44 -3.23
C LEU A 173 6.47 -13.70 -3.89
N ASP A 174 7.80 -13.81 -4.00
CA ASP A 174 8.51 -15.02 -4.46
C ASP A 174 9.40 -15.61 -3.36
N HIS A 175 9.70 -14.83 -2.32
CA HIS A 175 10.66 -15.18 -1.30
C HIS A 175 10.07 -15.16 0.11
N THR A 176 10.51 -16.11 0.95
CA THR A 176 10.44 -15.99 2.41
C THR A 176 11.38 -14.88 2.88
N MET A 177 11.22 -14.41 4.10
CA MET A 177 12.14 -13.39 4.65
C MET A 177 13.57 -13.93 4.78
N ALA A 178 13.73 -15.19 5.15
CA ALA A 178 15.04 -15.83 5.21
C ALA A 178 15.75 -15.84 3.85
N THR A 179 15.01 -16.17 2.77
CA THR A 179 15.54 -16.13 1.40
C THR A 179 15.89 -14.70 0.98
N LEU A 180 15.02 -13.74 1.27
CA LEU A 180 15.22 -12.34 0.92
C LEU A 180 16.48 -11.76 1.59
N VAL A 181 16.69 -12.06 2.87
CA VAL A 181 17.88 -11.62 3.63
C VAL A 181 19.15 -12.29 3.13
N ARG A 182 19.12 -13.62 2.88
CA ARG A 182 20.27 -14.34 2.32
C ARG A 182 20.72 -13.76 0.98
N ASP A 183 19.76 -13.35 0.15
CA ASP A 183 20.01 -12.88 -1.20
C ASP A 183 20.16 -11.34 -1.29
N ASP A 184 20.11 -10.64 -0.16
CA ASP A 184 20.29 -9.20 -0.09
C ASP A 184 21.66 -8.78 -0.64
N GLY A 185 21.67 -7.73 -1.48
CA GLY A 185 22.86 -7.22 -2.15
C GLY A 185 23.30 -8.03 -3.37
N ARG A 186 22.67 -9.17 -3.71
CA ARG A 186 22.99 -9.94 -4.92
C ARG A 186 22.51 -9.27 -6.21
N VAL A 187 21.48 -8.49 -6.15
CA VAL A 187 20.96 -7.67 -7.25
C VAL A 187 21.22 -6.21 -6.92
N ASN A 188 21.87 -5.49 -7.82
CA ASN A 188 22.05 -4.05 -7.66
C ASN A 188 20.77 -3.33 -8.08
N PRO A 189 19.98 -2.77 -7.15
CA PRO A 189 18.70 -2.13 -7.45
C PRO A 189 18.85 -0.81 -8.23
N VAL A 190 20.06 -0.27 -8.35
CA VAL A 190 20.36 0.92 -9.16
C VAL A 190 20.30 0.61 -10.65
N THR A 191 20.85 -0.54 -11.04
CA THR A 191 20.99 -0.93 -12.45
C THR A 191 19.96 -1.95 -12.92
N THR A 192 19.34 -2.68 -11.98
CA THR A 192 18.45 -3.80 -12.28
C THR A 192 17.12 -3.63 -11.54
N ILE A 193 16.02 -3.76 -12.26
CA ILE A 193 14.68 -3.85 -11.66
C ILE A 193 14.47 -5.30 -11.24
N ASP A 194 14.56 -5.57 -9.95
CA ASP A 194 14.20 -6.88 -9.41
C ASP A 194 12.69 -6.94 -9.19
N THR A 195 12.03 -7.76 -9.98
CA THR A 195 10.57 -7.94 -9.90
C THR A 195 10.16 -9.04 -8.92
N ARG A 196 11.12 -9.80 -8.38
CA ARG A 196 10.85 -10.82 -7.38
C ARG A 196 10.51 -10.15 -6.04
N THR A 197 9.45 -10.59 -5.39
CA THR A 197 8.97 -9.96 -4.14
C THR A 197 8.88 -8.44 -4.28
N SER A 198 8.05 -8.00 -5.23
CA SER A 198 7.95 -6.60 -5.63
C SER A 198 6.52 -6.07 -5.57
N SER A 199 6.41 -4.75 -5.50
CA SER A 199 5.16 -4.02 -5.63
C SER A 199 5.35 -2.77 -6.48
N THR A 200 4.29 -2.30 -7.11
CA THR A 200 4.23 -0.93 -7.59
C THR A 200 3.69 -0.01 -6.48
N PRO A 201 4.04 1.29 -6.48
CA PRO A 201 3.44 2.25 -5.56
C PRO A 201 1.91 2.22 -5.59
N ARG A 202 1.31 2.13 -6.78
CA ARG A 202 -0.15 2.01 -6.97
C ARG A 202 -0.70 0.75 -6.32
N ALA A 203 -0.07 -0.40 -6.52
CA ALA A 203 -0.51 -1.67 -5.94
C ALA A 203 -0.46 -1.63 -4.41
N MET A 204 0.56 -1.00 -3.84
CA MET A 204 0.70 -0.88 -2.39
C MET A 204 -0.40 0.02 -1.79
N VAL A 205 -0.69 1.18 -2.36
CA VAL A 205 -1.81 2.01 -1.85
C VAL A 205 -3.16 1.36 -2.11
N SER A 206 -3.30 0.54 -3.16
CA SER A 206 -4.52 -0.26 -3.39
C SER A 206 -4.72 -1.31 -2.30
N LEU A 207 -3.65 -1.98 -1.86
CA LEU A 207 -3.68 -2.90 -0.71
C LEU A 207 -4.09 -2.16 0.58
N LEU A 208 -3.44 -1.02 0.87
CA LEU A 208 -3.76 -0.20 2.03
C LEU A 208 -5.22 0.29 2.01
N ALA A 209 -5.71 0.73 0.85
CA ALA A 209 -7.10 1.14 0.65
C ALA A 209 -8.08 -0.02 0.86
N ALA A 210 -7.78 -1.22 0.34
CA ALA A 210 -8.62 -2.40 0.52
C ALA A 210 -8.72 -2.82 2.00
N ILE A 211 -7.62 -2.68 2.75
CA ILE A 211 -7.60 -2.92 4.20
C ILE A 211 -8.43 -1.84 4.92
N ASP A 212 -8.16 -0.56 4.68
CA ASP A 212 -8.77 0.55 5.41
C ASP A 212 -10.29 0.64 5.20
N ARG A 213 -10.74 0.49 3.94
CA ARG A 213 -12.15 0.55 3.56
C ARG A 213 -12.96 -0.71 3.90
N GLY A 214 -12.33 -1.75 4.43
CA GLY A 214 -12.98 -3.00 4.81
C GLY A 214 -13.28 -3.95 3.64
N GLY A 215 -12.73 -3.70 2.46
CA GLY A 215 -12.88 -4.61 1.31
C GLY A 215 -12.04 -5.89 1.41
N ALA A 216 -10.98 -5.87 2.23
CA ALA A 216 -10.05 -6.98 2.39
C ALA A 216 -10.19 -7.74 3.71
N LEU A 217 -10.61 -7.06 4.79
CA LEU A 217 -10.69 -7.60 6.15
C LEU A 217 -11.95 -7.09 6.86
N SER A 218 -12.46 -7.87 7.81
CA SER A 218 -13.52 -7.45 8.73
C SER A 218 -13.07 -6.25 9.60
N PRO A 219 -14.01 -5.50 10.21
CA PRO A 219 -13.67 -4.40 11.10
C PRO A 219 -12.72 -4.80 12.23
N GLU A 220 -12.90 -5.99 12.83
CA GLU A 220 -12.09 -6.52 13.92
C GLU A 220 -10.67 -6.84 13.46
N SER A 221 -10.51 -7.57 12.38
CA SER A 221 -9.21 -7.92 11.80
C SER A 221 -8.45 -6.68 11.32
N ARG A 222 -9.16 -5.75 10.68
CA ARG A 222 -8.61 -4.47 10.28
C ARG A 222 -8.09 -3.68 11.48
N ALA A 223 -8.86 -3.60 12.56
CA ALA A 223 -8.45 -2.91 13.78
C ALA A 223 -7.18 -3.52 14.37
N VAL A 224 -7.08 -4.86 14.44
CA VAL A 224 -5.88 -5.57 14.91
C VAL A 224 -4.65 -5.20 14.07
N LEU A 225 -4.78 -5.22 12.74
CA LEU A 225 -3.67 -4.92 11.84
C LEU A 225 -3.24 -3.45 11.93
N LEU A 226 -4.18 -2.52 11.79
CA LEU A 226 -3.87 -1.08 11.79
C LEU A 226 -3.35 -0.62 13.14
N ASP A 227 -3.92 -1.10 14.25
CA ASP A 227 -3.41 -0.80 15.58
C ASP A 227 -1.96 -1.32 15.76
N THR A 228 -1.67 -2.55 15.31
CA THR A 228 -0.29 -3.06 15.32
C THR A 228 0.65 -2.20 14.46
N MET A 229 0.22 -1.74 13.29
CA MET A 229 1.00 -0.87 12.42
C MET A 229 1.26 0.51 13.04
N THR A 230 0.37 1.05 13.90
CA THR A 230 0.63 2.33 14.60
C THR A 230 1.77 2.22 15.61
N ARG A 231 2.06 1.03 16.12
CA ARG A 231 3.14 0.75 17.07
C ARG A 231 4.48 0.40 16.40
N THR A 232 4.59 0.54 15.08
CA THR A 232 5.84 0.32 14.36
C THR A 232 6.95 1.19 14.92
N SER A 233 8.07 0.56 15.35
CA SER A 233 9.20 1.24 15.98
C SER A 233 10.33 1.60 15.00
N THR A 234 10.27 1.08 13.77
CA THR A 234 11.27 1.31 12.71
C THR A 234 10.92 2.56 11.88
N GLY A 235 11.93 3.15 11.19
CA GLY A 235 11.73 4.22 10.22
C GLY A 235 11.30 5.57 10.78
N ARG A 236 11.68 5.90 12.02
CA ARG A 236 11.37 7.19 12.65
C ARG A 236 11.85 8.40 11.83
N ASN A 237 12.87 8.21 11.00
CA ASN A 237 13.47 9.22 10.12
C ASN A 237 12.93 9.19 8.67
N ARG A 238 11.86 8.39 8.39
CA ARG A 238 11.20 8.30 7.08
C ARG A 238 9.90 9.10 7.07
N ILE A 239 8.79 8.54 6.62
CA ILE A 239 7.48 9.24 6.57
C ILE A 239 7.18 9.90 7.92
N ARG A 240 7.38 9.20 9.05
CA ARG A 240 7.12 9.72 10.39
C ARG A 240 7.79 11.09 10.64
N SER A 241 9.02 11.32 10.20
CA SER A 241 9.71 12.60 10.41
C SER A 241 9.24 13.73 9.49
N GLY A 242 8.47 13.40 8.45
CA GLY A 242 7.79 14.38 7.60
C GLY A 242 6.41 14.80 8.11
N LEU A 243 5.88 14.12 9.12
CA LEU A 243 4.56 14.40 9.71
C LEU A 243 4.68 15.24 10.99
N PRO A 244 3.71 16.10 11.30
CA PRO A 244 3.63 16.77 12.59
C PRO A 244 3.61 15.78 13.76
N GLU A 245 4.02 16.27 14.93
CA GLU A 245 3.94 15.50 16.17
C GLU A 245 2.48 15.14 16.50
N GLY A 246 2.26 13.95 17.05
CA GLY A 246 0.93 13.47 17.43
C GLY A 246 0.06 12.93 16.28
N VAL A 247 0.46 13.07 15.03
CA VAL A 247 -0.28 12.50 13.91
C VAL A 247 -0.28 10.97 13.99
N VAL A 248 -1.47 10.36 13.91
CA VAL A 248 -1.61 8.90 13.86
C VAL A 248 -1.14 8.38 12.50
N PHE A 249 -0.20 7.44 12.53
CA PHE A 249 0.38 6.85 11.34
C PHE A 249 0.56 5.34 11.54
N ALA A 250 -0.25 4.55 10.85
CA ALA A 250 -0.15 3.11 10.77
C ALA A 250 0.75 2.73 9.59
N HIS A 251 1.96 2.16 9.84
CA HIS A 251 2.92 1.98 8.77
C HIS A 251 3.80 0.74 8.87
N LYS A 252 4.51 0.46 7.78
CA LYS A 252 5.54 -0.57 7.70
C LYS A 252 6.68 -0.11 6.82
N THR A 253 7.90 -0.30 7.31
CA THR A 253 9.14 0.01 6.58
C THR A 253 9.70 -1.19 5.84
N GLY A 254 10.41 -0.93 4.73
CA GLY A 254 11.23 -1.89 4.00
C GLY A 254 12.68 -1.42 3.91
N THR A 255 13.65 -2.33 4.01
CA THR A 255 15.08 -2.03 3.88
C THR A 255 15.81 -3.23 3.33
N LEU A 256 16.55 -3.05 2.24
CA LEU A 256 17.52 -3.96 1.66
C LEU A 256 18.71 -3.14 1.16
N ALA A 257 19.77 -3.77 0.71
CA ALA A 257 20.92 -3.09 0.12
C ALA A 257 20.48 -2.16 -1.03
N GLY A 258 20.66 -0.85 -0.87
CA GLY A 258 20.25 0.16 -1.84
C GLY A 258 18.73 0.37 -1.97
N VAL A 259 17.92 -0.19 -1.06
CA VAL A 259 16.46 -0.06 -1.02
C VAL A 259 16.00 0.50 0.32
N THR A 260 15.14 1.52 0.29
CA THR A 260 14.55 2.12 1.49
C THR A 260 13.11 2.50 1.19
N ASP A 261 12.18 1.88 1.91
CA ASP A 261 10.75 2.04 1.69
C ASP A 261 10.03 2.40 2.99
N ASP A 262 8.94 3.14 2.87
CA ASP A 262 7.98 3.33 3.95
C ASP A 262 6.58 3.48 3.35
N VAL A 263 5.61 2.73 3.90
CA VAL A 263 4.24 2.71 3.39
C VAL A 263 3.26 2.65 4.55
N GLY A 264 2.10 3.28 4.41
CA GLY A 264 1.11 3.24 5.48
C GLY A 264 -0.06 4.19 5.28
N ILE A 265 -0.84 4.37 6.34
CA ILE A 265 -2.05 5.19 6.38
C ILE A 265 -1.89 6.27 7.43
N VAL A 266 -1.99 7.51 7.01
CA VAL A 266 -1.93 8.71 7.86
C VAL A 266 -3.35 9.21 8.10
N ARG A 267 -3.68 9.56 9.33
CA ARG A 267 -4.92 10.27 9.65
C ARG A 267 -4.72 11.78 9.50
N LEU A 268 -5.49 12.40 8.61
CA LEU A 268 -5.50 13.85 8.39
C LEU A 268 -6.24 14.59 9.51
N PRO A 269 -6.04 15.91 9.68
CA PRO A 269 -6.65 16.71 10.75
C PRO A 269 -8.19 16.71 10.72
N ASP A 270 -8.80 16.56 9.56
CA ASP A 270 -10.25 16.50 9.36
C ASP A 270 -10.82 15.07 9.52
N GLY A 271 -9.97 14.10 9.88
CA GLY A 271 -10.33 12.72 10.12
C GLY A 271 -10.23 11.80 8.90
N ARG A 272 -10.02 12.33 7.69
CA ARG A 272 -9.79 11.53 6.47
C ARG A 272 -8.52 10.70 6.60
N HIS A 273 -8.44 9.63 5.82
CA HIS A 273 -7.30 8.75 5.74
C HIS A 273 -6.53 8.95 4.43
N LEU A 274 -5.22 9.11 4.52
CA LEU A 274 -4.30 9.22 3.39
C LEU A 274 -3.41 7.97 3.34
N ALA A 275 -3.60 7.11 2.35
CA ALA A 275 -2.68 6.02 2.07
C ALA A 275 -1.45 6.56 1.34
N ILE A 276 -0.25 6.23 1.81
CA ILE A 276 1.03 6.66 1.22
C ILE A 276 1.91 5.44 1.02
N ALA A 277 2.55 5.35 -0.15
CA ALA A 277 3.61 4.40 -0.43
C ALA A 277 4.78 5.12 -1.10
N ILE A 278 5.97 5.04 -0.50
CA ILE A 278 7.20 5.65 -1.02
C ILE A 278 8.28 4.56 -1.05
N PHE A 279 8.78 4.30 -2.25
CA PHE A 279 9.85 3.34 -2.54
C PHE A 279 11.05 4.08 -3.10
N VAL A 280 12.22 3.86 -2.55
CA VAL A 280 13.47 4.49 -3.00
C VAL A 280 14.53 3.44 -3.22
N THR A 281 15.09 3.40 -4.44
CA THR A 281 16.25 2.60 -4.78
C THR A 281 17.34 3.50 -5.36
N GLY A 282 18.57 3.37 -4.89
CA GLY A 282 19.62 4.24 -5.39
C GLY A 282 20.98 3.97 -4.75
N PRO A 283 22.03 4.65 -5.26
CA PRO A 283 23.38 4.54 -4.72
C PRO A 283 23.60 5.33 -3.44
N GLU A 284 22.68 6.25 -3.12
CA GLU A 284 22.71 7.02 -1.88
C GLU A 284 22.42 6.10 -0.69
N GLY A 285 23.05 6.32 0.44
CA GLY A 285 22.82 5.51 1.63
C GLY A 285 21.41 5.70 2.22
N HIS A 286 21.00 4.78 3.07
CA HIS A 286 19.67 4.78 3.70
C HIS A 286 19.29 6.08 4.41
N THR A 287 20.27 6.85 4.92
CA THR A 287 20.04 8.15 5.56
C THR A 287 19.54 9.19 4.56
N ALA A 288 20.16 9.24 3.36
CA ALA A 288 19.74 10.16 2.30
C ALA A 288 18.35 9.77 1.77
N HIS A 289 18.13 8.47 1.52
CA HIS A 289 16.81 7.96 1.13
C HIS A 289 15.73 8.31 2.17
N ALA A 290 16.02 8.13 3.46
CA ALA A 290 15.08 8.45 4.54
C ALA A 290 14.74 9.96 4.58
N GLY A 291 15.73 10.84 4.38
CA GLY A 291 15.51 12.28 4.29
C GLY A 291 14.62 12.67 3.12
N MET A 292 14.78 12.02 1.97
CA MET A 292 13.94 12.23 0.79
C MET A 292 12.50 11.73 1.02
N ILE A 293 12.34 10.56 1.62
CA ILE A 293 11.03 10.03 2.02
C ILE A 293 10.31 11.02 2.96
N ALA A 294 11.03 11.58 3.93
CA ALA A 294 10.47 12.55 4.87
C ALA A 294 10.02 13.86 4.19
N GLN A 295 10.80 14.37 3.23
CA GLN A 295 10.44 15.56 2.47
C GLN A 295 9.19 15.32 1.61
N ILE A 296 9.13 14.20 0.89
CA ILE A 296 7.96 13.81 0.09
C ILE A 296 6.73 13.68 0.99
N ALA A 297 6.86 12.98 2.13
CA ALA A 297 5.76 12.78 3.07
C ALA A 297 5.21 14.11 3.62
N ARG A 298 6.07 15.08 3.91
CA ARG A 298 5.67 16.42 4.34
C ARG A 298 4.83 17.13 3.28
N VAL A 299 5.30 17.15 2.03
CA VAL A 299 4.56 17.79 0.92
C VAL A 299 3.20 17.13 0.73
N LEU A 300 3.14 15.80 0.76
CA LEU A 300 1.89 15.06 0.64
C LEU A 300 0.94 15.38 1.80
N TYR A 301 1.42 15.31 3.05
CA TYR A 301 0.61 15.59 4.22
C TYR A 301 0.07 17.03 4.22
N GLU A 302 0.92 18.03 4.05
CA GLU A 302 0.53 19.44 3.98
C GLU A 302 -0.45 19.67 2.83
N GLY A 303 -0.11 19.12 1.67
CA GLY A 303 -0.95 19.20 0.50
C GLY A 303 -2.35 18.62 0.74
N PHE A 304 -2.52 17.43 1.23
CA PHE A 304 -3.82 16.81 1.48
C PHE A 304 -4.55 17.34 2.72
N SER A 305 -3.85 17.90 3.70
CA SER A 305 -4.44 18.52 4.90
C SER A 305 -5.18 19.81 4.59
N GLN A 306 -4.84 20.52 3.51
CA GLN A 306 -5.47 21.80 3.12
C GLN A 306 -6.77 21.62 2.33
N SER A 307 -7.39 20.41 2.26
CA SER A 307 -8.64 20.21 1.51
C SER A 307 -9.74 21.15 1.98
N PRO A 308 -10.44 21.84 1.08
CA PRO A 308 -11.65 22.53 1.46
C PRO A 308 -12.65 21.49 1.95
N LEU A 309 -13.31 21.79 3.07
CA LEU A 309 -14.50 21.09 3.50
C LEU A 309 -15.48 21.01 2.31
N PRO A 310 -16.20 19.89 2.12
CA PRO A 310 -17.23 19.83 1.10
C PRO A 310 -18.18 21.02 1.32
N SER A 311 -18.31 21.87 0.32
CA SER A 311 -19.26 22.99 0.30
C SER A 311 -20.69 22.43 0.28
N GLY A 312 -21.26 22.17 1.49
CA GLY A 312 -22.52 21.48 1.64
C GLY A 312 -23.24 21.75 2.95
N PHE A 313 -22.79 22.74 3.75
CA PHE A 313 -23.57 23.26 4.88
C PHE A 313 -23.68 24.78 4.81
N GLU A 314 -24.32 25.27 3.77
CA GLU A 314 -24.97 26.56 3.87
C GLU A 314 -26.24 26.33 4.70
N THR A 315 -26.10 26.60 6.01
CA THR A 315 -27.23 26.65 6.94
C THR A 315 -28.24 27.61 6.38
N ALA A 316 -29.39 27.11 5.96
CA ALA A 316 -30.59 27.88 5.81
C ALA A 316 -30.93 28.50 7.18
N ARG A 317 -30.41 29.70 7.43
CA ARG A 317 -30.98 30.63 8.39
C ARG A 317 -31.90 31.55 7.61
N ARG A 318 -33.18 31.26 7.65
CA ARG A 318 -34.27 32.24 7.69
C ARG A 318 -35.48 31.62 8.40
#